data_31e70be7629e751658f981ab1ddeb331
#
_entry.id   31e70be7629e751658f981ab1ddeb331
#
_cell.length_a   1.000
_cell.length_b   1.000
_cell.length_c   1.000
_cell.angle_alpha   90.00
_cell.angle_beta   90.00
_cell.angle_gamma   90.00
#
_symmetry.space_group_name_H-M   'P 1'
#
loop_
_entity.id
_entity.type
_entity.pdbx_description
1 polymer ?
#
loop_
_entity_poly.entity_id
_entity_poly.type
_entity_poly.pdbx_seq_one_letter_code
_entity_poly.pdbx_strand_id
1 'polypeptide(L)'
;MIIEIENLIKKFSIGGGLFTALNDISLIIKKGEFSGLVGPSGSGKTTLLNIIGGLDSPTSGNVKVLDKMINETSHDERALIRKKYMGFIFQSYNLLPVYSVYENVELPLILNKIEKNKRRDKVLNAIESVG
;
A
#
# COMPACT_ATOMS: atom_id res chain seq x y z
N MET A 1 0.51 -6.80 17.36
CA MET A 1 -0.47 -6.57 16.27
C MET A 1 0.30 -6.09 15.05
N ILE A 2 -0.24 -6.22 13.85
CA ILE A 2 0.46 -5.73 12.65
C ILE A 2 -0.17 -4.44 12.11
N ILE A 3 -1.47 -4.28 12.29
CA ILE A 3 -2.23 -3.06 11.97
C ILE A 3 -3.19 -2.79 13.11
N GLU A 4 -3.23 -1.55 13.56
CA GLU A 4 -4.12 -1.05 14.61
C GLU A 4 -4.62 0.34 14.19
N ILE A 5 -5.92 0.47 14.10
CA ILE A 5 -6.59 1.69 13.66
C ILE A 5 -7.61 2.07 14.72
N GLU A 6 -7.57 3.34 15.13
CA GLU A 6 -8.48 3.89 16.14
C GLU A 6 -9.10 5.20 15.65
N ASN A 7 -10.41 5.25 15.61
CA ASN A 7 -11.22 6.42 15.27
C ASN A 7 -10.79 7.14 13.98
N LEU A 8 -10.39 6.35 12.96
CA LEU A 8 -9.88 6.86 11.68
C LEU A 8 -10.98 7.62 10.93
N ILE A 9 -10.67 8.86 10.59
CA ILE A 9 -11.48 9.70 9.71
C ILE A 9 -10.64 10.11 8.50
N LYS A 10 -11.22 9.99 7.31
CA LYS A 10 -10.63 10.53 6.08
C LYS A 10 -11.63 11.42 5.36
N LYS A 11 -11.23 12.66 5.12
CA LYS A 11 -12.00 13.66 4.36
C LYS A 11 -11.21 14.13 3.15
N PHE A 12 -11.89 14.36 2.06
CA PHE A 12 -11.36 14.97 0.84
C PHE A 12 -12.06 16.29 0.54
N SER A 13 -11.33 17.29 0.08
CA SER A 13 -11.91 18.53 -0.44
C SER A 13 -12.30 18.34 -1.89
N ILE A 14 -13.58 18.43 -2.21
CA ILE A 14 -14.12 18.26 -3.56
C ILE A 14 -15.11 19.39 -3.84
N GLY A 15 -14.89 20.17 -4.89
CA GLY A 15 -15.83 21.21 -5.36
C GLY A 15 -16.19 22.27 -4.31
N GLY A 16 -15.25 22.61 -3.42
CA GLY A 16 -15.48 23.58 -2.34
C GLY A 16 -16.17 23.01 -1.08
N GLY A 17 -16.51 21.71 -1.08
CA GLY A 17 -17.06 20.99 0.08
C GLY A 17 -16.11 19.93 0.62
N LEU A 18 -16.46 19.36 1.78
CA LEU A 18 -15.74 18.23 2.40
C LEU A 18 -16.55 16.94 2.20
N PHE A 19 -15.96 15.98 1.55
CA PHE A 19 -16.48 14.61 1.43
C PHE A 19 -15.80 13.70 2.46
N THR A 20 -16.58 13.04 3.31
CA THR A 20 -16.07 12.08 4.29
C THR A 20 -16.05 10.68 3.65
N ALA A 21 -14.87 10.19 3.33
CA ALA A 21 -14.67 8.87 2.73
C ALA A 21 -14.58 7.74 3.76
N LEU A 22 -14.03 8.03 4.95
CA LEU A 22 -13.99 7.14 6.10
C LEU A 22 -14.46 7.92 7.32
N ASN A 23 -15.32 7.31 8.12
CA ASN A 23 -15.89 7.93 9.29
C ASN A 23 -15.82 6.99 10.49
N ASP A 24 -14.97 7.33 11.46
CA ASP A 24 -14.83 6.63 12.73
C ASP A 24 -14.55 5.12 12.59
N ILE A 25 -13.55 4.77 11.79
CA ILE A 25 -13.15 3.37 11.58
C ILE A 25 -12.16 2.94 12.64
N SER A 26 -12.47 1.85 13.34
CA SER A 26 -11.55 1.20 14.27
C SER A 26 -11.45 -0.28 13.94
N LEU A 27 -10.23 -0.80 13.80
CA LEU A 27 -9.97 -2.22 13.53
C LEU A 27 -8.55 -2.63 13.93
N ILE A 28 -8.38 -3.92 14.13
CA ILE A 28 -7.10 -4.54 14.45
C ILE A 28 -6.89 -5.74 13.53
N ILE A 29 -5.70 -5.84 12.92
CA ILE A 29 -5.27 -7.02 12.17
C ILE A 29 -4.03 -7.60 12.84
N LYS A 30 -4.06 -8.90 13.12
CA LYS A 30 -2.97 -9.62 13.78
C LYS A 30 -2.00 -10.20 12.76
N LYS A 31 -0.79 -10.50 13.19
CA LYS A 31 0.20 -11.18 12.34
C LYS A 31 -0.32 -12.56 11.93
N GLY A 32 -0.22 -12.87 10.63
CA GLY A 32 -0.68 -14.15 10.05
C GLY A 32 -2.18 -14.20 9.76
N GLU A 33 -2.91 -13.11 10.00
CA GLU A 33 -4.33 -13.02 9.70
C GLU A 33 -4.56 -12.76 8.21
N PHE A 34 -5.56 -13.40 7.65
CA PHE A 34 -6.12 -13.12 6.32
C PHE A 34 -7.46 -12.41 6.50
N SER A 35 -7.52 -11.15 6.07
CA SER A 35 -8.70 -10.29 6.27
C SER A 35 -9.21 -9.78 4.93
N GLY A 36 -10.53 -9.67 4.79
CA GLY A 36 -11.20 -9.15 3.60
C GLY A 36 -12.05 -7.92 3.91
N LEU A 37 -11.98 -6.90 3.04
CA LEU A 37 -12.88 -5.75 3.07
C LEU A 37 -14.00 -5.94 2.05
N VAL A 38 -15.24 -6.05 2.51
CA VAL A 38 -16.42 -6.26 1.66
C VAL A 38 -17.33 -5.03 1.71
N GLY A 39 -17.89 -4.66 0.59
CA GLY A 39 -18.82 -3.53 0.49
C GLY A 39 -19.00 -3.03 -0.94
N PRO A 40 -20.00 -2.19 -1.21
CA PRO A 40 -20.28 -1.62 -2.54
C PRO A 40 -19.15 -0.73 -3.04
N SER A 41 -19.20 -0.37 -4.33
CA SER A 41 -18.31 0.65 -4.89
C SER A 41 -18.51 1.98 -4.14
N GLY A 42 -17.41 2.72 -3.91
CA GLY A 42 -17.46 3.99 -3.19
C GLY A 42 -17.52 3.90 -1.66
N SER A 43 -17.57 2.70 -1.06
CA SER A 43 -17.63 2.53 0.41
C SER A 43 -16.31 2.79 1.17
N GLY A 44 -15.29 3.33 0.51
CA GLY A 44 -14.04 3.71 1.16
C GLY A 44 -12.97 2.61 1.25
N LYS A 45 -13.20 1.39 0.73
CA LYS A 45 -12.24 0.27 0.81
C LYS A 45 -10.83 0.62 0.32
N THR A 46 -10.76 1.18 -0.88
CA THR A 46 -9.47 1.60 -1.48
C THR A 46 -8.81 2.71 -0.65
N THR A 47 -9.60 3.65 -0.13
CA THR A 47 -9.11 4.72 0.74
C THR A 47 -8.49 4.14 2.02
N LEU A 48 -9.16 3.18 2.66
CA LEU A 48 -8.65 2.50 3.84
C LEU A 48 -7.36 1.73 3.54
N LEU A 49 -7.32 0.96 2.45
CA LEU A 49 -6.11 0.23 2.03
C LEU A 49 -4.95 1.17 1.70
N ASN A 50 -5.21 2.32 1.07
CA ASN A 50 -4.18 3.32 0.79
C ASN A 50 -3.59 3.92 2.07
N ILE A 51 -4.40 4.17 3.09
CA ILE A 51 -3.93 4.67 4.38
C ILE A 51 -3.12 3.59 5.11
N ILE A 52 -3.61 2.35 5.18
CA ILE A 52 -2.88 1.21 5.75
C ILE A 52 -1.54 1.01 5.02
N GLY A 53 -1.54 1.13 3.71
CA GLY A 53 -0.34 1.05 2.87
C GLY A 53 0.58 2.26 2.95
N GLY A 54 0.23 3.30 3.72
CA GLY A 54 1.00 4.53 3.81
C GLY A 54 1.11 5.32 2.49
N LEU A 55 0.18 5.06 1.55
CA LEU A 55 0.06 5.81 0.28
C LEU A 55 -0.71 7.12 0.49
N ASP A 56 -1.56 7.17 1.51
CA ASP A 56 -2.32 8.35 1.92
C ASP A 56 -2.23 8.51 3.44
N SER A 57 -2.68 9.66 3.96
CA SER A 57 -2.68 9.97 5.39
C SER A 57 -4.11 10.14 5.90
N PRO A 58 -4.39 9.77 7.15
CA PRO A 58 -5.67 10.07 7.78
C PRO A 58 -5.87 11.59 7.93
N THR A 59 -7.12 12.03 7.99
CA THR A 59 -7.47 13.40 8.41
C THR A 59 -7.40 13.51 9.92
N SER A 60 -7.87 12.47 10.64
CA SER A 60 -7.75 12.34 12.10
C SER A 60 -7.86 10.87 12.50
N GLY A 61 -7.63 10.58 13.79
CA GLY A 61 -7.53 9.22 14.30
C GLY A 61 -6.11 8.67 14.23
N ASN A 62 -5.89 7.48 14.76
CA ASN A 62 -4.60 6.85 14.87
C ASN A 62 -4.51 5.65 13.93
N VAL A 63 -3.42 5.56 13.18
CA VAL A 63 -3.11 4.44 12.29
C VAL A 63 -1.70 3.95 12.58
N LYS A 64 -1.59 2.78 13.19
CA LYS A 64 -0.34 2.12 13.51
C LYS A 64 -0.14 0.91 12.62
N VAL A 65 0.98 0.85 11.94
CA VAL A 65 1.36 -0.26 11.06
C VAL A 65 2.79 -0.68 11.38
N LEU A 66 3.01 -1.97 11.66
CA LEU A 66 4.33 -2.50 12.03
C LEU A 66 4.99 -1.69 13.17
N ASP A 67 4.22 -1.39 14.22
CA ASP A 67 4.62 -0.59 15.38
C ASP A 67 5.03 0.87 15.08
N LYS A 68 4.69 1.40 13.89
CA LYS A 68 4.92 2.79 13.49
C LYS A 68 3.61 3.53 13.28
N MET A 69 3.51 4.73 13.84
CA MET A 69 2.37 5.63 13.64
C MET A 69 2.45 6.28 12.26
N ILE A 70 1.53 5.92 11.36
CA ILE A 70 1.52 6.43 9.97
C ILE A 70 1.29 7.94 9.92
N ASN A 71 0.48 8.49 10.83
CA ASN A 71 0.24 9.93 10.89
C ASN A 71 1.49 10.74 11.28
N GLU A 72 2.45 10.14 11.98
CA GLU A 72 3.66 10.79 12.48
C GLU A 72 4.88 10.55 11.57
N THR A 73 4.78 9.58 10.65
CA THR A 73 5.86 9.27 9.70
C THR A 73 5.87 10.23 8.53
N SER A 74 7.05 10.67 8.12
CA SER A 74 7.27 11.44 6.90
C SER A 74 6.94 10.61 5.65
N HIS A 75 6.78 11.27 4.51
CA HIS A 75 6.56 10.60 3.22
C HIS A 75 7.69 9.61 2.89
N ASP A 76 8.95 10.00 3.15
CA ASP A 76 10.12 9.16 2.87
C ASP A 76 10.19 7.94 3.80
N GLU A 77 9.88 8.10 5.07
CA GLU A 77 9.80 6.97 6.01
C GLU A 77 8.70 5.99 5.63
N ARG A 78 7.52 6.48 5.22
CA ARG A 78 6.45 5.62 4.70
C ARG A 78 6.88 4.87 3.43
N ALA A 79 7.62 5.53 2.54
CA ALA A 79 8.18 4.87 1.35
C ALA A 79 9.16 3.75 1.73
N LEU A 80 9.99 3.95 2.76
CA LEU A 80 10.89 2.90 3.27
C LEU A 80 10.14 1.74 3.91
N ILE A 81 9.06 1.99 4.66
CA ILE A 81 8.20 0.96 5.24
C ILE A 81 7.57 0.12 4.12
N ARG A 82 6.96 0.77 3.11
CA ARG A 82 6.39 0.08 1.95
C ARG A 82 7.42 -0.79 1.25
N LYS A 83 8.56 -0.20 0.93
CA LYS A 83 9.65 -0.90 0.23
C LYS A 83 10.11 -2.16 0.95
N LYS A 84 10.17 -2.14 2.29
CA LYS A 84 10.77 -3.22 3.08
C LYS A 84 9.76 -4.29 3.53
N TYR A 85 8.51 -3.90 3.78
CA TYR A 85 7.58 -4.75 4.51
C TYR A 85 6.24 -4.98 3.81
N MET A 86 5.95 -4.30 2.69
CA MET A 86 4.65 -4.39 2.04
C MET A 86 4.78 -4.82 0.58
N GLY A 87 3.84 -5.64 0.12
CA GLY A 87 3.60 -5.93 -1.28
C GLY A 87 2.22 -5.43 -1.67
N PHE A 88 2.09 -4.87 -2.86
CA PHE A 88 0.83 -4.37 -3.40
C PHE A 88 0.44 -5.13 -4.65
N ILE A 89 -0.81 -5.57 -4.72
CA ILE A 89 -1.43 -6.08 -5.94
C ILE A 89 -2.54 -5.10 -6.31
N PHE A 90 -2.40 -4.45 -7.45
CA PHE A 90 -3.33 -3.43 -7.91
C PHE A 90 -4.35 -4.01 -8.90
N GLN A 91 -5.56 -3.48 -8.90
CA GLN A 91 -6.60 -3.88 -9.83
C GLN A 91 -6.24 -3.55 -11.29
N SER A 92 -5.47 -2.51 -11.54
CA SER A 92 -5.08 -1.99 -12.85
C SER A 92 -3.62 -2.29 -13.23
N TYR A 93 -3.06 -3.38 -12.72
CA TYR A 93 -1.68 -3.86 -12.95
C TYR A 93 -0.56 -2.86 -12.62
N ASN A 94 -0.75 -1.56 -12.80
CA ASN A 94 0.24 -0.48 -12.59
C ASN A 94 1.56 -0.68 -13.36
N LEU A 95 1.49 -1.28 -14.55
CA LEU A 95 2.64 -1.46 -15.41
C LEU A 95 3.02 -0.15 -16.10
N LEU A 96 4.30 0.05 -16.29
CA LEU A 96 4.83 1.13 -17.11
C LEU A 96 4.74 0.69 -18.58
N PRO A 97 3.87 1.32 -19.40
CA PRO A 97 3.58 0.83 -20.75
C PRO A 97 4.74 0.95 -21.72
N VAL A 98 5.74 1.80 -21.40
CA VAL A 98 6.98 1.96 -22.19
C VAL A 98 8.02 0.89 -21.90
N TYR A 99 7.81 0.06 -20.89
CA TYR A 99 8.71 -1.02 -20.47
C TYR A 99 8.19 -2.38 -20.93
N SER A 100 9.11 -3.27 -21.29
CA SER A 100 8.81 -4.69 -21.50
C SER A 100 8.34 -5.36 -20.19
N VAL A 101 7.84 -6.59 -20.30
CA VAL A 101 7.51 -7.44 -19.14
C VAL A 101 8.74 -7.59 -18.23
N TYR A 102 9.88 -7.91 -18.82
CA TYR A 102 11.15 -8.06 -18.10
C TYR A 102 11.49 -6.80 -17.29
N GLU A 103 11.45 -5.62 -17.92
CA GLU A 103 11.81 -4.35 -17.28
C GLU A 103 10.81 -3.96 -16.17
N ASN A 104 9.51 -4.21 -16.36
CA ASN A 104 8.52 -4.00 -15.31
C ASN A 104 8.77 -4.88 -14.07
N VAL A 105 9.16 -6.16 -14.27
CA VAL A 105 9.51 -7.08 -13.19
C VAL A 105 10.87 -6.74 -12.58
N GLU A 106 11.82 -6.21 -13.36
CA GLU A 106 13.15 -5.82 -12.88
C GLU A 106 13.12 -4.54 -12.04
N LEU A 107 12.21 -3.60 -12.33
CA LEU A 107 12.16 -2.27 -11.71
C LEU A 107 12.19 -2.29 -10.18
N PRO A 108 11.38 -3.10 -9.48
CA PRO A 108 11.45 -3.19 -8.02
C PRO A 108 12.82 -3.65 -7.50
N LEU A 109 13.52 -4.51 -8.24
CA LEU A 109 14.86 -4.99 -7.87
C LEU A 109 15.91 -3.89 -8.03
N ILE A 110 15.77 -3.03 -9.06
CA ILE A 110 16.60 -1.84 -9.26
C ILE A 110 16.40 -0.87 -8.10
N LEU A 111 15.15 -0.56 -7.77
CA LEU A 111 14.81 0.34 -6.66
C LEU A 111 15.31 -0.19 -5.30
N ASN A 112 15.42 -1.50 -5.16
CA ASN A 112 16.01 -2.18 -4.00
C ASN A 112 17.55 -2.29 -4.07
N LYS A 113 18.19 -1.70 -5.09
CA LYS A 113 19.65 -1.70 -5.29
C LYS A 113 20.25 -3.13 -5.37
N ILE A 114 19.48 -4.10 -5.87
CA ILE A 114 19.99 -5.45 -6.13
C ILE A 114 21.00 -5.37 -7.27
N GLU A 115 22.13 -6.05 -7.13
CA GLU A 115 23.19 -6.11 -8.13
C GLU A 115 22.68 -6.70 -9.46
N LYS A 116 23.17 -6.15 -10.59
CA LYS A 116 22.68 -6.48 -11.93
C LYS A 116 22.76 -7.98 -12.25
N ASN A 117 23.84 -8.63 -11.85
CA ASN A 117 24.06 -10.08 -12.07
C ASN A 117 23.01 -10.94 -11.33
N LYS A 118 22.52 -10.48 -10.16
CA LYS A 118 21.51 -11.19 -9.36
C LYS A 118 20.09 -10.91 -9.79
N ARG A 119 19.84 -9.82 -10.56
CA ARG A 119 18.48 -9.43 -10.98
C ARG A 119 17.95 -10.34 -12.06
N ARG A 120 18.79 -10.68 -13.06
CA ARG A 120 18.37 -11.48 -14.22
C ARG A 120 17.68 -12.78 -13.82
N ASP A 121 18.32 -13.59 -12.99
CA ASP A 121 17.76 -14.88 -12.58
C ASP A 121 16.48 -14.71 -11.76
N LYS A 122 16.44 -13.70 -10.89
CA LYS A 122 15.21 -13.38 -10.11
C LYS A 122 14.05 -12.97 -11.00
N VAL A 123 14.31 -12.17 -12.05
CA VAL A 123 13.28 -11.72 -12.99
C VAL A 123 12.77 -12.90 -13.81
N LEU A 124 13.67 -13.70 -14.40
CA LEU A 124 13.28 -14.86 -15.20
C LEU A 124 12.49 -15.87 -14.37
N ASN A 125 12.99 -16.23 -13.18
CA ASN A 125 12.27 -17.13 -12.28
C ASN A 125 10.87 -16.60 -11.89
N ALA A 126 10.73 -15.28 -11.66
CA ALA A 126 9.44 -14.68 -11.35
C ALA A 126 8.46 -14.75 -12.53
N ILE A 127 8.94 -14.51 -13.76
CA ILE A 127 8.13 -14.61 -14.98
C ILE A 127 7.72 -16.07 -15.21
N GLU A 128 8.65 -17.00 -15.15
CA GLU A 128 8.39 -18.44 -15.36
C GLU A 128 7.41 -19.02 -14.31
N SER A 129 7.40 -18.47 -13.09
CA SER A 129 6.49 -18.94 -12.03
C SER A 129 5.01 -18.65 -12.28
N VAL A 130 4.69 -17.75 -13.20
CA VAL A 130 3.33 -17.36 -13.53
C VAL A 130 2.89 -17.70 -14.96
N GLY A 131 3.78 -18.29 -15.76
CA GLY A 131 3.51 -18.81 -17.11
C GLY A 131 4.27 -18.09 -18.19
#